data_43810142c8a109fd65f7d8645c59011f
#
_entry.id   43810142c8a109fd65f7d8645c59011f
#
_cell.length_a   1.000
_cell.length_b   1.000
_cell.length_c   1.000
_cell.angle_alpha   90.00
_cell.angle_beta   90.00
_cell.angle_gamma   90.00
#
_symmetry.space_group_name_H-M   'P 1'
#
loop_
_entity.id
_entity.type
_entity.pdbx_description
1 polymer ?
#
loop_
_entity_poly.entity_id
_entity_poly.type
_entity_poly.pdbx_seq_one_letter_code
_entity_poly.pdbx_strand_id
1 'polypeptide(L)'
;GPVIPFIFITIACGALSGFHATIGTGTTPKMIGKERDVLFVGYGAMLVEGFVAIMALIAACVLVPADYFAINAPADKFAALGMSVVDLPTLEKEVAESLMHRPGGSVSLAVGMAHIFGQIPWMAHLMSYWYHFAIMFEAVFILTAVDAGTRVGRFFLQEMIGKVIPKFGDKNWWPGIVVTSFLFTGAWGYLVYTGDISSIWPLFGISNQLLASVTLLIGTTMLLRMNKTKYAWITAAPGIFMTFITFWAGIW
;
A
#
# COMPACT_ATOMS: atom_id res chain seq x y z
N GLY A 1 11.18 -11.74 -16.20
CA GLY A 1 12.23 -11.01 -15.47
C GLY A 1 12.82 -11.83 -14.33
N PRO A 2 13.93 -11.41 -13.74
CA PRO A 2 14.55 -12.12 -12.61
C PRO A 2 13.63 -12.09 -11.39
N VAL A 3 13.38 -13.27 -10.81
CA VAL A 3 12.40 -13.47 -9.74
C VAL A 3 12.81 -12.73 -8.46
N ILE A 4 14.08 -12.74 -8.10
CA ILE A 4 14.59 -12.20 -6.84
C ILE A 4 14.28 -10.69 -6.63
N PRO A 5 14.58 -9.75 -7.56
CA PRO A 5 14.30 -8.35 -7.31
C PRO A 5 12.81 -8.06 -7.20
N PHE A 6 11.95 -8.75 -7.96
CA PHE A 6 10.50 -8.52 -7.91
C PHE A 6 9.85 -9.08 -6.66
N ILE A 7 10.22 -10.30 -6.20
CA ILE A 7 9.75 -10.84 -4.92
C ILE A 7 10.17 -9.91 -3.78
N PHE A 8 11.42 -9.46 -3.79
CA PHE A 8 11.94 -8.57 -2.75
C PHE A 8 11.18 -7.24 -2.73
N ILE A 9 10.92 -6.62 -3.89
CA ILE A 9 10.15 -5.37 -3.98
C ILE A 9 8.75 -5.56 -3.42
N THR A 10 8.07 -6.66 -3.73
CA THR A 10 6.71 -6.94 -3.26
C THR A 10 6.67 -7.09 -1.73
N ILE A 11 7.59 -7.85 -1.15
CA ILE A 11 7.68 -8.07 0.31
C ILE A 11 8.14 -6.79 1.01
N ALA A 12 9.18 -6.14 0.49
CA ALA A 12 9.75 -4.94 1.09
C ALA A 12 8.82 -3.72 1.03
N CYS A 13 7.87 -3.70 0.10
CA CYS A 13 6.87 -2.64 0.03
C CYS A 13 6.05 -2.52 1.32
N GLY A 14 5.76 -3.64 1.99
CA GLY A 14 5.13 -3.64 3.31
C GLY A 14 6.06 -3.26 4.47
N ALA A 15 7.37 -3.58 4.35
CA ALA A 15 8.34 -3.33 5.41
C ALA A 15 8.99 -1.93 5.33
N LEU A 16 9.22 -1.44 4.12
CA LEU A 16 9.93 -0.19 3.82
C LEU A 16 9.17 0.58 2.73
N SER A 17 8.30 1.48 3.14
CA SER A 17 7.48 2.27 2.23
C SER A 17 8.02 3.70 2.09
N GLY A 18 8.38 4.09 0.86
CA GLY A 18 8.70 5.47 0.52
C GLY A 18 7.51 6.40 0.66
N PHE A 19 6.30 5.90 0.45
CA PHE A 19 5.07 6.65 0.68
C PHE A 19 4.92 7.02 2.17
N HIS A 20 5.10 6.08 3.09
CA HIS A 20 5.07 6.35 4.53
C HIS A 20 6.20 7.27 4.96
N ALA A 21 7.39 7.14 4.38
CA ALA A 21 8.50 8.07 4.61
C ALA A 21 8.14 9.51 4.20
N THR A 22 7.47 9.68 3.07
CA THR A 22 7.00 10.98 2.59
C THR A 22 5.91 11.57 3.48
N ILE A 23 4.97 10.75 3.96
CA ILE A 23 3.96 11.16 4.94
C ILE A 23 4.63 11.59 6.25
N GLY A 24 5.52 10.74 6.78
CA GLY A 24 6.19 10.96 8.06
C GLY A 24 7.12 12.18 8.09
N THR A 25 7.69 12.56 6.96
CA THR A 25 8.61 13.72 6.88
C THR A 25 7.94 14.98 6.35
N GLY A 26 6.98 14.85 5.44
CA GLY A 26 6.44 15.97 4.67
C GLY A 26 5.03 16.42 5.03
N THR A 27 4.17 15.53 5.52
CA THR A 27 2.75 15.81 5.70
C THR A 27 2.32 15.78 7.17
N THR A 28 2.52 14.66 7.85
CA THR A 28 2.08 14.47 9.24
C THR A 28 2.67 15.51 10.21
N PRO A 29 3.98 15.85 10.16
CA PRO A 29 4.54 16.88 11.04
C PRO A 29 3.92 18.26 10.86
N LYS A 30 3.36 18.55 9.68
CA LYS A 30 2.69 19.82 9.38
C LYS A 30 1.25 19.86 9.92
N MET A 31 0.69 18.73 10.31
CA MET A 31 -0.70 18.58 10.74
C MET A 31 -0.85 18.34 12.25
N ILE A 32 0.19 17.80 12.90
CA ILE A 32 0.18 17.55 14.35
C ILE A 32 0.26 18.88 15.08
N GLY A 33 -0.75 19.14 15.92
CA GLY A 33 -0.85 20.40 16.67
C GLY A 33 -0.04 20.41 17.97
N LYS A 34 0.29 19.25 18.53
CA LYS A 34 1.02 19.13 19.81
C LYS A 34 2.07 18.04 19.72
N GLU A 35 3.27 18.33 20.21
CA GLU A 35 4.40 17.40 20.18
C GLU A 35 4.11 16.09 20.93
N ARG A 36 3.37 16.14 22.03
CA ARG A 36 2.97 14.93 22.77
C ARG A 36 2.14 13.92 21.97
N ASP A 37 1.46 14.38 20.93
CA ASP A 37 0.59 13.53 20.11
C ASP A 37 1.38 12.76 19.03
N VAL A 38 2.65 13.12 18.81
CA VAL A 38 3.54 12.48 17.83
C VAL A 38 3.69 10.98 18.09
N LEU A 39 3.90 10.60 19.35
CA LEU A 39 4.05 9.19 19.72
C LEU A 39 2.78 8.39 19.44
N PHE A 40 1.62 8.94 19.81
CA PHE A 40 0.34 8.28 19.60
C PHE A 40 -0.03 8.18 18.12
N VAL A 41 0.11 9.29 17.38
CA VAL A 41 -0.22 9.33 15.95
C VAL A 41 0.76 8.51 15.11
N GLY A 42 2.07 8.56 15.38
CA GLY A 42 3.08 7.81 14.64
C GLY A 42 3.14 6.35 15.07
N TYR A 43 3.59 6.12 16.29
CA TYR A 43 3.84 4.75 16.79
C TYR A 43 2.56 3.98 17.08
N GLY A 44 1.55 4.64 17.66
CA GLY A 44 0.26 4.01 17.94
C GLY A 44 -0.44 3.57 16.66
N ALA A 45 -0.48 4.41 15.61
CA ALA A 45 -1.04 4.03 14.32
C ALA A 45 -0.28 2.88 13.67
N MET A 46 1.06 2.87 13.73
CA MET A 46 1.89 1.78 13.24
C MET A 46 1.56 0.44 13.90
N LEU A 47 1.32 0.42 15.22
CA LEU A 47 0.94 -0.81 15.93
C LEU A 47 -0.42 -1.34 15.47
N VAL A 48 -1.40 -0.46 15.26
CA VAL A 48 -2.73 -0.83 14.74
C VAL A 48 -2.61 -1.37 13.32
N GLU A 49 -1.83 -0.73 12.47
CA GLU A 49 -1.56 -1.20 11.10
C GLU A 49 -0.90 -2.59 11.11
N GLY A 50 0.10 -2.80 11.96
CA GLY A 50 0.76 -4.10 12.12
C GLY A 50 -0.22 -5.20 12.57
N PHE A 51 -1.15 -4.88 13.45
CA PHE A 51 -2.21 -5.80 13.87
C PHE A 51 -3.14 -6.17 12.70
N VAL A 52 -3.58 -5.19 11.92
CA VAL A 52 -4.40 -5.44 10.72
C VAL A 52 -3.65 -6.27 9.68
N ALA A 53 -2.35 -6.03 9.49
CA ALA A 53 -1.52 -6.81 8.58
C ALA A 53 -1.42 -8.29 9.00
N ILE A 54 -1.30 -8.58 10.30
CA ILE A 54 -1.32 -9.95 10.83
C ILE A 54 -2.68 -10.61 10.57
N MET A 55 -3.78 -9.90 10.78
CA MET A 55 -5.12 -10.41 10.48
C MET A 55 -5.29 -10.72 9.00
N ALA A 56 -4.80 -9.85 8.11
CA ALA A 56 -4.82 -10.07 6.67
C ALA A 56 -4.00 -11.32 6.26
N LEU A 57 -2.83 -11.52 6.88
CA LEU A 57 -2.02 -12.71 6.66
C LEU A 57 -2.77 -13.99 7.09
N ILE A 58 -3.40 -13.98 8.27
CA ILE A 58 -4.19 -15.11 8.76
C ILE A 58 -5.34 -15.40 7.79
N ALA A 59 -6.09 -14.38 7.35
CA ALA A 59 -7.18 -14.53 6.42
C ALA A 59 -6.72 -15.13 5.08
N ALA A 60 -5.58 -14.73 4.56
CA ALA A 60 -4.99 -15.32 3.35
C ALA A 60 -4.57 -16.78 3.55
N CYS A 61 -4.00 -17.12 4.72
CA CYS A 61 -3.52 -18.47 5.02
C CYS A 61 -4.64 -19.50 5.29
N VAL A 62 -5.85 -19.04 5.59
CA VAL A 62 -7.02 -19.93 5.81
C VAL A 62 -7.55 -20.48 4.49
N LEU A 63 -7.34 -19.78 3.38
CA LEU A 63 -7.79 -20.23 2.06
C LEU A 63 -6.95 -21.39 1.55
N VAL A 64 -7.60 -22.34 0.88
CA VAL A 64 -6.91 -23.39 0.14
C VAL A 64 -6.03 -22.73 -0.94
N PRO A 65 -4.76 -23.14 -1.10
CA PRO A 65 -3.86 -22.48 -2.05
C PRO A 65 -4.41 -22.38 -3.48
N ALA A 66 -5.10 -23.40 -3.97
CA ALA A 66 -5.71 -23.38 -5.30
C ALA A 66 -6.78 -22.27 -5.44
N ASP A 67 -7.63 -22.11 -4.43
CA ASP A 67 -8.67 -21.08 -4.41
C ASP A 67 -8.07 -19.67 -4.27
N TYR A 68 -7.04 -19.53 -3.44
CA TYR A 68 -6.29 -18.27 -3.34
C TYR A 68 -5.70 -17.86 -4.70
N PHE A 69 -5.05 -18.77 -5.42
CA PHE A 69 -4.49 -18.48 -6.74
C PHE A 69 -5.59 -18.26 -7.79
N ALA A 70 -6.73 -18.98 -7.71
CA ALA A 70 -7.85 -18.75 -8.62
C ALA A 70 -8.46 -17.35 -8.47
N ILE A 71 -8.47 -16.80 -7.26
CA ILE A 71 -8.90 -15.40 -6.99
C ILE A 71 -7.89 -14.40 -7.56
N ASN A 72 -6.60 -14.61 -7.30
CA ASN A 72 -5.59 -13.56 -7.51
C ASN A 72 -4.84 -13.63 -8.84
N ALA A 73 -4.80 -14.79 -9.50
CA ALA A 73 -4.07 -14.96 -10.75
C ALA A 73 -4.97 -14.75 -11.97
N PRO A 74 -4.41 -14.19 -13.07
CA PRO A 74 -5.07 -14.20 -14.38
C PRO A 74 -5.37 -15.63 -14.83
N ALA A 75 -6.44 -15.82 -15.62
CA ALA A 75 -6.95 -17.12 -16.04
C ALA A 75 -5.89 -17.99 -16.73
N ASP A 76 -5.08 -17.40 -17.61
CA ASP A 76 -3.99 -18.08 -18.33
C ASP A 76 -2.90 -18.58 -17.37
N LYS A 77 -2.58 -17.80 -16.37
CA LYS A 77 -1.58 -18.16 -15.36
C LYS A 77 -2.09 -19.23 -14.41
N PHE A 78 -3.34 -19.11 -13.98
CA PHE A 78 -3.95 -20.14 -13.14
C PHE A 78 -4.03 -21.48 -13.85
N ALA A 79 -4.44 -21.50 -15.12
CA ALA A 79 -4.46 -22.72 -15.94
C ALA A 79 -3.06 -23.37 -16.07
N ALA A 80 -2.00 -22.55 -16.20
CA ALA A 80 -0.62 -23.03 -16.27
C ALA A 80 -0.12 -23.68 -14.97
N LEU A 81 -0.73 -23.36 -13.81
CA LEU A 81 -0.39 -23.98 -12.53
C LEU A 81 -0.96 -25.42 -12.39
N GLY A 82 -1.90 -25.82 -13.24
CA GLY A 82 -2.54 -27.14 -13.18
C GLY A 82 -3.31 -27.41 -11.89
N MET A 83 -3.71 -26.36 -11.18
CA MET A 83 -4.49 -26.45 -9.94
C MET A 83 -5.98 -26.47 -10.25
N SER A 84 -6.76 -27.20 -9.45
CA SER A 84 -8.22 -27.19 -9.50
C SER A 84 -8.78 -26.49 -8.26
N VAL A 85 -9.78 -25.65 -8.45
CA VAL A 85 -10.51 -25.01 -7.35
C VAL A 85 -11.23 -26.04 -6.50
N VAL A 86 -11.30 -25.81 -5.20
CA VAL A 86 -11.89 -26.73 -4.22
C VAL A 86 -13.17 -26.15 -3.64
N ASP A 87 -13.04 -25.05 -2.87
CA ASP A 87 -14.16 -24.46 -2.14
C ASP A 87 -14.77 -23.25 -2.86
N LEU A 88 -14.04 -22.66 -3.81
CA LEU A 88 -14.42 -21.41 -4.49
C LEU A 88 -15.83 -21.45 -5.11
N PRO A 89 -16.27 -22.53 -5.81
CA PRO A 89 -17.63 -22.57 -6.38
C PRO A 89 -18.73 -22.53 -5.32
N THR A 90 -18.47 -23.06 -4.14
CA THR A 90 -19.40 -22.99 -3.00
C THR A 90 -19.42 -21.61 -2.41
N LEU A 91 -18.24 -21.00 -2.23
CA LEU A 91 -18.08 -19.64 -1.72
C LEU A 91 -18.74 -18.61 -2.64
N GLU A 92 -18.61 -18.75 -3.97
CA GLU A 92 -19.28 -17.86 -4.94
C GLU A 92 -20.81 -17.90 -4.82
N LYS A 93 -21.37 -19.09 -4.57
CA LYS A 93 -22.82 -19.24 -4.33
C LYS A 93 -23.25 -18.61 -3.01
N GLU A 94 -22.46 -18.76 -1.95
CA GLU A 94 -22.75 -18.22 -0.63
C GLU A 94 -22.69 -16.70 -0.59
N VAL A 95 -21.72 -16.09 -1.28
CA VAL A 95 -21.57 -14.63 -1.35
C VAL A 95 -22.35 -13.99 -2.47
N ALA A 96 -22.91 -14.78 -3.40
CA ALA A 96 -23.66 -14.35 -4.58
C ALA A 96 -22.87 -13.44 -5.54
N GLU A 97 -21.53 -13.61 -5.58
CA GLU A 97 -20.63 -12.86 -6.47
C GLU A 97 -19.58 -13.81 -7.10
N SER A 98 -19.11 -13.47 -8.29
CA SER A 98 -17.94 -14.13 -8.87
C SER A 98 -16.67 -13.67 -8.17
N LEU A 99 -15.89 -14.64 -7.68
CA LEU A 99 -14.65 -14.41 -6.96
C LEU A 99 -13.40 -14.66 -7.82
N MET A 100 -13.54 -15.41 -8.91
CA MET A 100 -12.42 -15.78 -9.78
C MET A 100 -11.82 -14.58 -10.50
N HIS A 101 -10.48 -14.58 -10.59
CA HIS A 101 -9.71 -13.58 -11.35
C HIS A 101 -9.93 -12.12 -10.90
N ARG A 102 -10.12 -11.92 -9.61
CA ARG A 102 -10.24 -10.60 -8.98
C ARG A 102 -8.98 -10.28 -8.15
N PRO A 103 -7.86 -9.93 -8.82
CA PRO A 103 -6.61 -9.67 -8.15
C PRO A 103 -6.68 -8.41 -7.27
N GLY A 104 -5.77 -8.29 -6.31
CA GLY A 104 -5.64 -7.08 -5.49
C GLY A 104 -5.71 -7.31 -3.99
N GLY A 105 -5.98 -8.56 -3.56
CA GLY A 105 -5.95 -8.95 -2.14
C GLY A 105 -7.24 -8.70 -1.36
N SER A 106 -8.06 -7.70 -1.71
CA SER A 106 -9.29 -7.37 -0.99
C SER A 106 -10.30 -8.51 -0.97
N VAL A 107 -10.50 -9.17 -2.09
CA VAL A 107 -11.40 -10.34 -2.19
C VAL A 107 -10.88 -11.50 -1.35
N SER A 108 -9.58 -11.81 -1.40
CA SER A 108 -8.97 -12.87 -0.59
C SER A 108 -9.09 -12.56 0.90
N LEU A 109 -8.87 -11.31 1.30
CA LEU A 109 -9.08 -10.86 2.68
C LEU A 109 -10.53 -11.07 3.12
N ALA A 110 -11.48 -10.62 2.30
CA ALA A 110 -12.91 -10.69 2.63
C ALA A 110 -13.41 -12.13 2.72
N VAL A 111 -13.01 -12.98 1.76
CA VAL A 111 -13.37 -14.41 1.78
C VAL A 111 -12.74 -15.12 2.97
N GLY A 112 -11.45 -14.88 3.24
CA GLY A 112 -10.76 -15.47 4.38
C GLY A 112 -11.37 -15.06 5.72
N MET A 113 -11.70 -13.77 5.89
CA MET A 113 -12.38 -13.28 7.09
C MET A 113 -13.78 -13.88 7.24
N ALA A 114 -14.55 -13.91 6.17
CA ALA A 114 -15.89 -14.50 6.19
C ALA A 114 -15.84 -16.00 6.51
N HIS A 115 -14.85 -16.71 5.97
CA HIS A 115 -14.62 -18.13 6.29
C HIS A 115 -14.30 -18.33 7.78
N ILE A 116 -13.43 -17.50 8.36
CA ILE A 116 -13.10 -17.55 9.81
C ILE A 116 -14.36 -17.31 10.65
N PHE A 117 -15.16 -16.29 10.35
CA PHE A 117 -16.39 -15.99 11.08
C PHE A 117 -17.45 -17.10 10.87
N GLY A 118 -17.49 -17.70 9.68
CA GLY A 118 -18.34 -18.84 9.36
C GLY A 118 -18.05 -20.11 10.19
N GLN A 119 -16.86 -20.24 10.78
CA GLN A 119 -16.52 -21.34 11.69
C GLN A 119 -17.23 -21.21 13.06
N ILE A 120 -17.75 -20.05 13.39
CA ILE A 120 -18.50 -19.83 14.63
C ILE A 120 -19.93 -20.33 14.44
N PRO A 121 -20.42 -21.31 15.22
CA PRO A 121 -21.67 -22.03 14.92
C PRO A 121 -22.90 -21.15 14.72
N TRP A 122 -23.03 -20.06 15.45
CA TRP A 122 -24.16 -19.13 15.36
C TRP A 122 -23.99 -18.08 14.25
N MET A 123 -22.80 -17.97 13.64
CA MET A 123 -22.49 -17.07 12.53
C MET A 123 -22.38 -17.76 11.17
N ALA A 124 -22.39 -19.08 11.13
CA ALA A 124 -22.14 -19.86 9.92
C ALA A 124 -23.11 -19.54 8.75
N HIS A 125 -24.35 -19.20 9.04
CA HIS A 125 -25.34 -18.83 8.04
C HIS A 125 -25.22 -17.37 7.52
N LEU A 126 -24.25 -16.60 8.03
CA LEU A 126 -24.05 -15.19 7.70
C LEU A 126 -22.83 -14.96 6.79
N MET A 127 -22.39 -15.98 6.03
CA MET A 127 -21.18 -15.90 5.20
C MET A 127 -21.21 -14.70 4.24
N SER A 128 -22.33 -14.49 3.53
CA SER A 128 -22.51 -13.35 2.63
C SER A 128 -22.44 -12.02 3.37
N TYR A 129 -23.02 -11.94 4.56
CA TYR A 129 -22.97 -10.73 5.38
C TYR A 129 -21.52 -10.38 5.77
N TRP A 130 -20.74 -11.36 6.24
CA TRP A 130 -19.36 -11.14 6.65
C TRP A 130 -18.45 -10.79 5.48
N TYR A 131 -18.68 -11.42 4.34
CA TYR A 131 -17.97 -11.07 3.11
C TYR A 131 -18.19 -9.60 2.71
N HIS A 132 -19.44 -9.18 2.59
CA HIS A 132 -19.77 -7.81 2.20
C HIS A 132 -19.33 -6.79 3.26
N PHE A 133 -19.41 -7.13 4.53
CA PHE A 133 -18.87 -6.30 5.60
C PHE A 133 -17.35 -6.10 5.44
N ALA A 134 -16.60 -7.16 5.18
CA ALA A 134 -15.15 -7.09 5.00
C ALA A 134 -14.76 -6.30 3.73
N ILE A 135 -15.51 -6.46 2.62
CA ILE A 135 -15.31 -5.66 1.41
C ILE A 135 -15.57 -4.18 1.66
N MET A 136 -16.62 -3.84 2.41
CA MET A 136 -16.90 -2.46 2.77
C MET A 136 -15.85 -1.88 3.72
N PHE A 137 -15.37 -2.67 4.67
CA PHE A 137 -14.26 -2.27 5.56
C PHE A 137 -13.00 -1.94 4.75
N GLU A 138 -12.66 -2.80 3.79
CA GLU A 138 -11.52 -2.60 2.89
C GLU A 138 -11.71 -1.34 2.02
N ALA A 139 -12.91 -1.11 1.49
CA ALA A 139 -13.20 0.08 0.71
C ALA A 139 -13.01 1.38 1.52
N VAL A 140 -13.44 1.41 2.78
CA VAL A 140 -13.22 2.56 3.67
C VAL A 140 -11.74 2.74 3.98
N PHE A 141 -11.01 1.66 4.19
CA PHE A 141 -9.55 1.70 4.39
C PHE A 141 -8.83 2.29 3.17
N ILE A 142 -9.17 1.85 1.96
CA ILE A 142 -8.61 2.39 0.71
C ILE A 142 -8.93 3.87 0.55
N LEU A 143 -10.15 4.31 0.89
CA LEU A 143 -10.55 5.72 0.85
C LEU A 143 -9.64 6.60 1.71
N THR A 144 -9.25 6.14 2.90
CA THR A 144 -8.31 6.89 3.75
C THR A 144 -6.92 7.00 3.14
N ALA A 145 -6.45 5.95 2.46
CA ALA A 145 -5.18 5.97 1.74
C ALA A 145 -5.22 6.94 0.53
N VAL A 146 -6.33 7.00 -0.19
CA VAL A 146 -6.55 7.94 -1.30
C VAL A 146 -6.55 9.39 -0.79
N ASP A 147 -7.22 9.68 0.33
CA ASP A 147 -7.20 11.02 0.95
C ASP A 147 -5.77 11.43 1.35
N ALA A 148 -5.05 10.55 2.05
CA ALA A 148 -3.68 10.81 2.45
C ALA A 148 -2.75 11.01 1.24
N GLY A 149 -2.85 10.17 0.22
CA GLY A 149 -2.06 10.25 -1.01
C GLY A 149 -2.32 11.54 -1.79
N THR A 150 -3.58 11.92 -1.93
CA THR A 150 -3.95 13.18 -2.59
C THR A 150 -3.40 14.39 -1.83
N ARG A 151 -3.41 14.36 -0.51
CA ARG A 151 -2.89 15.43 0.33
C ARG A 151 -1.36 15.56 0.21
N VAL A 152 -0.64 14.44 0.22
CA VAL A 152 0.81 14.41 0.00
C VAL A 152 1.15 14.96 -1.38
N GLY A 153 0.50 14.47 -2.42
CA GLY A 153 0.72 14.91 -3.79
C GLY A 153 0.41 16.39 -4.00
N ARG A 154 -0.68 16.87 -3.40
CA ARG A 154 -1.02 18.27 -3.39
C ARG A 154 0.08 19.13 -2.76
N PHE A 155 0.56 18.78 -1.57
CA PHE A 155 1.64 19.53 -0.91
C PHE A 155 2.90 19.55 -1.75
N PHE A 156 3.25 18.42 -2.35
CA PHE A 156 4.40 18.32 -3.24
C PHE A 156 4.26 19.25 -4.45
N LEU A 157 3.10 19.22 -5.13
CA LEU A 157 2.82 20.12 -6.25
C LEU A 157 2.83 21.59 -5.85
N GLN A 158 2.24 21.94 -4.69
CA GLN A 158 2.27 23.30 -4.18
C GLN A 158 3.70 23.77 -3.92
N GLU A 159 4.55 22.96 -3.33
CA GLU A 159 5.95 23.30 -3.08
C GLU A 159 6.76 23.43 -4.39
N MET A 160 6.52 22.56 -5.37
CA MET A 160 7.18 22.67 -6.69
C MET A 160 6.75 23.93 -7.45
N ILE A 161 5.45 24.14 -7.60
CA ILE A 161 4.91 25.29 -8.33
C ILE A 161 5.23 26.59 -7.58
N GLY A 162 5.24 26.54 -6.25
CA GLY A 162 5.57 27.66 -5.38
C GLY A 162 6.99 28.22 -5.58
N LYS A 163 7.92 27.41 -6.08
CA LYS A 163 9.27 27.88 -6.49
C LYS A 163 9.24 28.80 -7.70
N VAL A 164 8.24 28.66 -8.57
CA VAL A 164 8.06 29.49 -9.78
C VAL A 164 7.01 30.58 -9.52
N ILE A 165 5.90 30.21 -8.89
CA ILE A 165 4.80 31.12 -8.57
C ILE A 165 4.61 31.12 -7.06
N PRO A 166 5.17 32.11 -6.33
CA PRO A 166 5.21 32.11 -4.86
C PRO A 166 3.86 31.96 -4.17
N LYS A 167 2.76 32.42 -4.79
CA LYS A 167 1.39 32.26 -4.24
C LYS A 167 0.98 30.80 -4.06
N PHE A 168 1.44 29.87 -4.89
CA PHE A 168 1.17 28.45 -4.73
C PHE A 168 1.90 27.84 -3.53
N GLY A 169 2.99 28.43 -3.07
CA GLY A 169 3.69 28.01 -1.86
C GLY A 169 2.93 28.29 -0.56
N ASP A 170 1.92 29.17 -0.60
CA ASP A 170 1.04 29.41 0.54
C ASP A 170 0.04 28.25 0.68
N LYS A 171 0.18 27.49 1.77
CA LYS A 171 -0.65 26.31 2.06
C LYS A 171 -2.09 26.63 2.39
N ASN A 172 -2.39 27.89 2.72
CA ASN A 172 -3.73 28.36 3.06
C ASN A 172 -4.45 29.02 1.87
N TRP A 173 -3.75 29.26 0.76
CA TRP A 173 -4.34 29.84 -0.43
C TRP A 173 -5.26 28.86 -1.13
N TRP A 174 -6.56 28.98 -0.89
CA TRP A 174 -7.56 28.00 -1.33
C TRP A 174 -7.58 27.73 -2.85
N PRO A 175 -7.38 28.71 -3.78
CA PRO A 175 -7.35 28.40 -5.20
C PRO A 175 -6.17 27.49 -5.57
N GLY A 176 -5.01 27.70 -4.93
CA GLY A 176 -3.86 26.80 -5.09
C GLY A 176 -4.14 25.38 -4.58
N ILE A 177 -4.89 25.27 -3.46
CA ILE A 177 -5.32 23.97 -2.92
C ILE A 177 -6.21 23.25 -3.93
N VAL A 178 -7.23 23.91 -4.46
CA VAL A 178 -8.17 23.31 -5.41
C VAL A 178 -7.48 22.89 -6.69
N VAL A 179 -6.70 23.77 -7.29
CA VAL A 179 -6.01 23.51 -8.57
C VAL A 179 -5.03 22.33 -8.42
N THR A 180 -4.19 22.32 -7.39
CA THR A 180 -3.21 21.25 -7.20
C THR A 180 -3.85 19.92 -6.81
N SER A 181 -4.94 19.95 -6.04
CA SER A 181 -5.73 18.73 -5.75
C SER A 181 -6.35 18.17 -7.03
N PHE A 182 -6.98 19.02 -7.84
CA PHE A 182 -7.59 18.61 -9.09
C PHE A 182 -6.56 18.04 -10.08
N LEU A 183 -5.42 18.70 -10.23
CA LEU A 183 -4.33 18.22 -11.09
C LEU A 183 -3.80 16.87 -10.63
N PHE A 184 -3.55 16.72 -9.33
CA PHE A 184 -3.04 15.46 -8.79
C PHE A 184 -4.06 14.33 -8.89
N THR A 185 -5.32 14.59 -8.49
CA THR A 185 -6.40 13.61 -8.57
C THR A 185 -6.73 13.26 -10.04
N GLY A 186 -6.72 14.24 -10.93
CA GLY A 186 -6.92 14.02 -12.36
C GLY A 186 -5.82 13.17 -12.98
N ALA A 187 -4.56 13.40 -12.60
CA ALA A 187 -3.44 12.62 -13.11
C ALA A 187 -3.52 11.15 -12.71
N TRP A 188 -3.70 10.83 -11.42
CA TRP A 188 -3.80 9.44 -11.01
C TRP A 188 -5.14 8.80 -11.45
N GLY A 189 -6.24 9.56 -11.47
CA GLY A 189 -7.52 9.10 -11.98
C GLY A 189 -7.46 8.74 -13.47
N TYR A 190 -6.75 9.53 -14.27
CA TYR A 190 -6.48 9.22 -15.66
C TYR A 190 -5.66 7.94 -15.83
N LEU A 191 -4.60 7.76 -15.00
CA LEU A 191 -3.79 6.54 -15.01
C LEU A 191 -4.62 5.29 -14.64
N VAL A 192 -5.51 5.40 -13.65
CA VAL A 192 -6.42 4.29 -13.28
C VAL A 192 -7.42 3.99 -14.39
N TYR A 193 -7.93 5.04 -15.05
CA TYR A 193 -8.91 4.87 -16.14
C TYR A 193 -8.31 4.24 -17.39
N THR A 194 -7.08 4.59 -17.76
CA THR A 194 -6.42 4.17 -19.01
C THR A 194 -5.39 3.06 -18.80
N GLY A 195 -4.88 2.89 -17.56
CA GLY A 195 -3.78 2.01 -17.25
C GLY A 195 -4.24 0.59 -16.96
N ASP A 196 -3.45 -0.37 -17.41
CA ASP A 196 -3.54 -1.74 -16.96
C ASP A 196 -2.82 -1.88 -15.60
N ILE A 197 -3.47 -2.54 -14.65
CA ILE A 197 -2.92 -2.82 -13.31
C ILE A 197 -1.56 -3.52 -13.41
N SER A 198 -1.40 -4.41 -14.40
CA SER A 198 -0.14 -5.13 -14.62
C SER A 198 1.05 -4.22 -14.96
N SER A 199 0.79 -3.09 -15.60
CA SER A 199 1.81 -2.08 -15.95
C SER A 199 2.08 -1.09 -14.81
N ILE A 200 1.03 -0.70 -14.09
CA ILE A 200 1.13 0.30 -13.01
C ILE A 200 1.81 -0.30 -11.76
N TRP A 201 1.54 -1.57 -11.46
CA TRP A 201 2.02 -2.21 -10.24
C TRP A 201 3.56 -2.28 -10.10
N PRO A 202 4.32 -2.73 -11.13
CA PRO A 202 5.78 -2.71 -11.07
C PRO A 202 6.34 -1.29 -10.92
N LEU A 203 5.79 -0.33 -11.67
CA LEU A 203 6.21 1.07 -11.59
C LEU A 203 5.99 1.67 -10.20
N PHE A 204 4.84 1.38 -9.60
CA PHE A 204 4.53 1.78 -8.23
C PHE A 204 5.52 1.18 -7.23
N GLY A 205 5.79 -0.12 -7.31
CA GLY A 205 6.71 -0.81 -6.42
C GLY A 205 8.13 -0.24 -6.49
N ILE A 206 8.65 -0.06 -7.71
CA ILE A 206 9.99 0.51 -7.93
C ILE A 206 10.07 1.94 -7.40
N SER A 207 9.09 2.80 -7.73
CA SER A 207 9.07 4.20 -7.30
C SER A 207 9.00 4.32 -5.78
N ASN A 208 8.16 3.51 -5.14
CA ASN A 208 8.02 3.48 -3.69
C ASN A 208 9.32 3.07 -2.99
N GLN A 209 9.99 2.06 -3.49
CA GLN A 209 11.26 1.58 -2.93
C GLN A 209 12.41 2.55 -3.19
N LEU A 210 12.42 3.24 -4.32
CA LEU A 210 13.40 4.29 -4.60
C LEU A 210 13.29 5.45 -3.59
N LEU A 211 12.06 5.89 -3.29
CA LEU A 211 11.80 6.90 -2.26
C LEU A 211 12.27 6.43 -0.87
N ALA A 212 12.03 5.15 -0.53
CA ALA A 212 12.51 4.59 0.72
C ALA A 212 14.04 4.59 0.79
N SER A 213 14.72 4.21 -0.29
CA SER A 213 16.17 4.24 -0.41
C SER A 213 16.74 5.65 -0.18
N VAL A 214 16.17 6.65 -0.85
CA VAL A 214 16.56 8.06 -0.68
C VAL A 214 16.37 8.50 0.77
N THR A 215 15.26 8.13 1.40
CA THR A 215 14.99 8.50 2.80
C THR A 215 16.00 7.88 3.77
N LEU A 216 16.40 6.61 3.56
CA LEU A 216 17.43 5.96 4.36
C LEU A 216 18.80 6.63 4.19
N LEU A 217 19.14 7.06 2.98
CA LEU A 217 20.39 7.81 2.73
C LEU A 217 20.36 9.20 3.38
N ILE A 218 19.22 9.89 3.35
CA ILE A 218 19.04 11.17 4.08
C ILE A 218 19.18 10.91 5.59
N GLY A 219 18.55 9.88 6.13
CA GLY A 219 18.69 9.49 7.54
C GLY A 219 20.14 9.22 7.93
N THR A 220 20.91 8.55 7.05
CA THR A 220 22.35 8.33 7.23
C THR A 220 23.10 9.66 7.32
N THR A 221 22.83 10.58 6.40
CA THR A 221 23.45 11.91 6.38
C THR A 221 23.13 12.69 7.66
N MET A 222 21.89 12.59 8.15
CA MET A 222 21.48 13.21 9.41
C MET A 222 22.25 12.64 10.61
N LEU A 223 22.38 11.31 10.71
CA LEU A 223 23.15 10.66 11.77
C LEU A 223 24.62 11.09 11.77
N LEU A 224 25.23 11.21 10.59
CA LEU A 224 26.59 11.73 10.44
C LEU A 224 26.71 13.18 10.92
N ARG A 225 25.78 14.06 10.53
CA ARG A 225 25.74 15.47 10.97
C ARG A 225 25.53 15.62 12.48
N MET A 226 24.81 14.69 13.10
CA MET A 226 24.60 14.65 14.55
C MET A 226 25.79 14.03 15.32
N ASN A 227 26.91 13.76 14.65
CA ASN A 227 28.09 13.06 15.21
C ASN A 227 27.77 11.67 15.78
N LYS A 228 26.70 11.01 15.30
CA LYS A 228 26.32 9.64 15.67
C LYS A 228 26.82 8.60 14.66
N THR A 229 28.08 8.73 14.24
CA THR A 229 28.70 7.88 13.21
C THR A 229 28.59 6.39 13.50
N LYS A 230 28.65 6.01 14.80
CA LYS A 230 28.53 4.62 15.26
C LYS A 230 27.18 3.98 14.82
N TYR A 231 26.14 4.77 14.61
CA TYR A 231 24.79 4.28 14.25
C TYR A 231 24.48 4.49 12.75
N ALA A 232 25.37 5.16 12.01
CA ALA A 232 25.09 5.47 10.59
C ALA A 232 24.91 4.21 9.72
N TRP A 233 25.56 3.10 10.07
CA TRP A 233 25.42 1.85 9.35
C TRP A 233 24.01 1.26 9.40
N ILE A 234 23.20 1.56 10.44
CA ILE A 234 21.83 1.05 10.61
C ILE A 234 20.94 1.50 9.46
N THR A 235 21.17 2.71 8.94
CA THR A 235 20.42 3.26 7.81
C THR A 235 21.19 3.13 6.49
N ALA A 236 22.53 3.19 6.53
CA ALA A 236 23.36 3.11 5.34
C ALA A 236 23.33 1.73 4.67
N ALA A 237 23.49 0.65 5.43
CA ALA A 237 23.51 -0.70 4.88
C ALA A 237 22.19 -1.08 4.19
N PRO A 238 20.99 -0.95 4.83
CA PRO A 238 19.74 -1.18 4.14
C PRO A 238 19.49 -0.18 3.01
N GLY A 239 19.91 1.08 3.13
CA GLY A 239 19.77 2.08 2.08
C GLY A 239 20.54 1.72 0.81
N ILE A 240 21.78 1.27 0.92
CA ILE A 240 22.60 0.81 -0.21
C ILE A 240 22.00 -0.46 -0.84
N PHE A 241 21.61 -1.42 -0.01
CA PHE A 241 20.99 -2.67 -0.47
C PHE A 241 19.69 -2.39 -1.24
N MET A 242 18.82 -1.56 -0.68
CA MET A 242 17.55 -1.17 -1.33
C MET A 242 17.79 -0.44 -2.64
N THR A 243 18.76 0.46 -2.69
CA THR A 243 19.12 1.17 -3.90
C THR A 243 19.52 0.17 -5.00
N PHE A 244 20.39 -0.76 -4.68
CA PHE A 244 20.86 -1.77 -5.63
C PHE A 244 19.72 -2.64 -6.18
N ILE A 245 18.90 -3.22 -5.29
CA ILE A 245 17.76 -4.08 -5.68
C ILE A 245 16.73 -3.31 -6.51
N THR A 246 16.44 -2.06 -6.13
CA THR A 246 15.45 -1.23 -6.82
C THR A 246 15.92 -0.86 -8.23
N PHE A 247 17.19 -0.47 -8.38
CA PHE A 247 17.76 -0.21 -9.71
C PHE A 247 17.81 -1.48 -10.56
N TRP A 248 18.19 -2.60 -9.97
CA TRP A 248 18.18 -3.88 -10.69
C TRP A 248 16.80 -4.24 -11.20
N ALA A 249 15.75 -4.08 -10.38
CA ALA A 249 14.38 -4.31 -10.81
C ALA A 249 13.88 -3.29 -11.86
N GLY A 250 14.34 -2.05 -11.77
CA GLY A 250 13.93 -0.98 -12.70
C GLY A 250 14.54 -1.08 -14.10
N ILE A 251 15.63 -1.84 -14.27
CA ILE A 251 16.28 -2.06 -15.58
C ILE A 251 15.62 -3.20 -16.35
N TRP A 252 14.93 -4.11 -15.67
CA TRP A 252 14.24 -5.27 -16.25
C TRP A 252 12.73 -5.08 -16.37
#